data_b0d043f102bfd1b944f51d228e46c39a
#
_entry.id   b0d043f102bfd1b944f51d228e46c39a
#
_cell.length_a   1.000
_cell.length_b   1.000
_cell.length_c   1.000
_cell.angle_alpha   90.00
_cell.angle_beta   90.00
_cell.angle_gamma   90.00
#
_symmetry.space_group_name_H-M   'P 1'
#
loop_
_entity.id
_entity.type
_entity.pdbx_description
1 polymer ?
#
loop_
_entity_poly.entity_id
_entity_poly.type
_entity_poly.pdbx_seq_one_letter_code
_entity_poly.pdbx_strand_id
1 'polypeptide(L)'
;VNHKASVRVALAARQAGVSRFLFASSASVYGQGGEEALDETGPLNPQTIYAMTKVMAERDVAGLATGSFSPTFLRLAVLCGLSPRLRLDLMFNRLVALAFTEHRLRLPVRGDAWRAFIHVQDVARALAALLREQRPPLHNQVFNVGSSANNHRVRDLATIVSKLVPESRFEQNPVTELRRESYRLNCDKLARTIPAAVPQWTLARCGEQLLEAFDASALTVEEAARSRYDRVAELATMVADKVLSADLRRSGGLSEGPHGAT
;
A
#
# COMPACT_ATOMS: atom_id res chain seq x y z
N VAL A 1 -14.81 -2.37 7.63
CA VAL A 1 -14.35 -3.48 6.78
C VAL A 1 -12.96 -3.93 7.22
N ASN A 2 -11.92 -3.07 7.19
CA ASN A 2 -10.52 -3.46 7.37
C ASN A 2 -10.19 -4.21 8.67
N HIS A 3 -10.78 -3.85 9.81
CA HIS A 3 -10.55 -4.52 11.09
C HIS A 3 -11.37 -5.81 11.22
N LYS A 4 -12.70 -5.69 11.35
CA LYS A 4 -13.58 -6.84 11.61
C LYS A 4 -13.49 -7.93 10.53
N ALA A 5 -13.37 -7.56 9.24
CA ALA A 5 -13.24 -8.54 8.17
C ALA A 5 -11.92 -9.30 8.27
N SER A 6 -10.81 -8.61 8.57
CA SER A 6 -9.49 -9.26 8.75
C SER A 6 -9.51 -10.27 9.89
N VAL A 7 -10.11 -9.94 11.02
CA VAL A 7 -10.23 -10.86 12.16
C VAL A 7 -11.10 -12.08 11.79
N ARG A 8 -12.23 -11.85 11.08
CA ARG A 8 -13.09 -12.96 10.61
C ARG A 8 -12.37 -13.90 9.67
N VAL A 9 -11.59 -13.35 8.71
CA VAL A 9 -10.79 -14.15 7.77
C VAL A 9 -9.72 -14.95 8.53
N ALA A 10 -9.02 -14.33 9.49
CA ALA A 10 -8.02 -15.01 10.30
C ALA A 10 -8.63 -16.15 11.16
N LEU A 11 -9.83 -15.92 11.75
CA LEU A 11 -10.57 -16.94 12.49
C LEU A 11 -10.97 -18.11 11.59
N ALA A 12 -11.54 -17.82 10.42
CA ALA A 12 -11.92 -18.86 9.45
C ALA A 12 -10.71 -19.66 8.95
N ALA A 13 -9.59 -18.97 8.67
CA ALA A 13 -8.35 -19.63 8.29
C ALA A 13 -7.83 -20.58 9.39
N ARG A 14 -7.84 -20.10 10.65
CA ARG A 14 -7.46 -20.95 11.80
C ARG A 14 -8.39 -22.18 11.94
N GLN A 15 -9.69 -22.00 11.81
CA GLN A 15 -10.68 -23.10 11.88
C GLN A 15 -10.51 -24.09 10.74
N ALA A 16 -10.11 -23.62 9.55
CA ALA A 16 -9.82 -24.44 8.39
C ALA A 16 -8.44 -25.15 8.46
N GLY A 17 -7.71 -25.04 9.58
CA GLY A 17 -6.41 -25.69 9.75
C GLY A 17 -5.26 -25.00 9.02
N VAL A 18 -5.42 -23.77 8.56
CA VAL A 18 -4.32 -22.98 7.98
C VAL A 18 -3.26 -22.74 9.04
N SER A 19 -2.02 -23.16 8.77
CA SER A 19 -0.93 -23.04 9.73
C SER A 19 -0.20 -21.71 9.68
N ARG A 20 -0.23 -20.98 8.54
CA ARG A 20 0.43 -19.67 8.33
C ARG A 20 -0.55 -18.63 7.82
N PHE A 21 -0.51 -17.45 8.40
CA PHE A 21 -1.36 -16.35 8.04
C PHE A 21 -0.54 -15.07 7.92
N LEU A 22 -0.30 -14.61 6.69
CA LEU A 22 0.40 -13.34 6.45
C LEU A 22 -0.62 -12.19 6.38
N PHE A 23 -0.48 -11.23 7.27
CA PHE A 23 -1.36 -10.05 7.31
C PHE A 23 -0.67 -8.82 6.74
N ALA A 24 -1.18 -8.30 5.62
CA ALA A 24 -0.74 -7.04 5.07
C ALA A 24 -1.23 -5.87 5.95
N SER A 25 -0.38 -5.42 6.86
CA SER A 25 -0.54 -4.19 7.62
C SER A 25 0.04 -3.00 6.84
N SER A 26 0.32 -1.89 7.50
CA SER A 26 0.81 -0.68 6.85
C SER A 26 1.73 0.10 7.78
N ALA A 27 2.79 0.68 7.25
CA ALA A 27 3.65 1.59 7.99
C ALA A 27 2.93 2.88 8.43
N SER A 28 1.75 3.19 7.90
CA SER A 28 0.91 4.29 8.39
C SER A 28 0.52 4.16 9.86
N VAL A 29 0.66 2.97 10.47
CA VAL A 29 0.45 2.74 11.91
C VAL A 29 1.39 3.55 12.79
N TYR A 30 2.56 3.95 12.27
CA TYR A 30 3.51 4.80 12.98
C TYR A 30 3.09 6.28 13.01
N GLY A 31 2.31 6.74 12.05
CA GLY A 31 1.78 8.10 11.98
C GLY A 31 2.86 9.17 11.96
N GLN A 32 3.07 9.87 13.08
CA GLN A 32 4.14 10.85 13.25
C GLN A 32 5.31 10.22 14.02
N GLY A 33 6.31 9.75 13.30
CA GLY A 33 7.45 9.00 13.84
C GLY A 33 8.72 9.83 14.10
N GLY A 34 8.69 11.14 13.85
CA GLY A 34 9.87 11.99 14.00
C GLY A 34 10.91 11.82 12.89
N GLU A 35 12.16 12.20 13.19
CA GLU A 35 13.29 12.15 12.24
C GLU A 35 14.05 10.81 12.26
N GLU A 36 13.88 10.01 13.29
CA GLU A 36 14.55 8.71 13.41
C GLU A 36 13.80 7.63 12.60
N ALA A 37 14.56 6.64 12.12
CA ALA A 37 13.98 5.50 11.45
C ALA A 37 13.40 4.51 12.46
N LEU A 38 12.09 4.25 12.38
CA LEU A 38 11.35 3.39 13.30
C LEU A 38 11.51 1.92 12.90
N ASP A 39 11.89 1.10 13.86
CA ASP A 39 11.77 -0.34 13.77
C ASP A 39 10.39 -0.83 14.25
N GLU A 40 10.22 -2.14 14.35
CA GLU A 40 8.94 -2.76 14.72
C GLU A 40 8.56 -2.55 16.19
N THR A 41 9.50 -2.13 17.03
CA THR A 41 9.27 -1.79 18.45
C THR A 41 8.87 -0.33 18.64
N GLY A 42 9.02 0.49 17.61
CA GLY A 42 8.68 1.90 17.64
C GLY A 42 7.22 2.17 18.00
N PRO A 43 6.91 3.35 18.56
CA PRO A 43 5.58 3.71 19.03
C PRO A 43 4.58 3.76 17.85
N LEU A 44 3.38 3.23 18.09
CA LEU A 44 2.27 3.33 17.14
C LEU A 44 1.46 4.60 17.42
N ASN A 45 1.33 5.46 16.41
CA ASN A 45 0.62 6.74 16.50
C ASN A 45 -0.27 6.96 15.27
N PRO A 46 -1.28 6.10 15.02
CA PRO A 46 -2.09 6.13 13.82
C PRO A 46 -2.87 7.44 13.70
N GLN A 47 -2.73 8.15 12.58
CA GLN A 47 -3.35 9.45 12.33
C GLN A 47 -4.63 9.37 11.49
N THR A 48 -4.94 8.20 10.95
CA THR A 48 -6.10 7.95 10.07
C THR A 48 -6.93 6.78 10.57
N ILE A 49 -8.22 6.78 10.25
CA ILE A 49 -9.11 5.63 10.53
C ILE A 49 -8.53 4.34 9.93
N TYR A 50 -7.94 4.43 8.72
CA TYR A 50 -7.29 3.29 8.09
C TYR A 50 -6.15 2.75 8.95
N ALA A 51 -5.24 3.60 9.40
CA ALA A 51 -4.11 3.20 10.25
C ALA A 51 -4.59 2.62 11.60
N MET A 52 -5.60 3.25 12.22
CA MET A 52 -6.23 2.72 13.45
C MET A 52 -6.80 1.32 13.24
N THR A 53 -7.50 1.08 12.12
CA THR A 53 -8.05 -0.25 11.84
C THR A 53 -6.96 -1.31 11.60
N LYS A 54 -5.78 -0.91 11.07
CA LYS A 54 -4.64 -1.81 10.92
C LYS A 54 -4.02 -2.18 12.29
N VAL A 55 -3.84 -1.20 13.19
CA VAL A 55 -3.39 -1.46 14.57
C VAL A 55 -4.33 -2.41 15.31
N MET A 56 -5.63 -2.17 15.22
CA MET A 56 -6.64 -3.04 15.86
C MET A 56 -6.61 -4.46 15.28
N ALA A 57 -6.42 -4.58 13.95
CA ALA A 57 -6.35 -5.88 13.30
C ALA A 57 -5.05 -6.64 13.68
N GLU A 58 -3.90 -5.96 13.74
CA GLU A 58 -2.66 -6.57 14.23
C GLU A 58 -2.86 -7.16 15.63
N ARG A 59 -3.40 -6.36 16.56
CA ARG A 59 -3.63 -6.78 17.95
C ARG A 59 -4.57 -7.99 18.04
N ASP A 60 -5.74 -7.92 17.38
CA ASP A 60 -6.78 -8.93 17.54
C ASP A 60 -6.40 -10.23 16.80
N VAL A 61 -5.71 -10.16 15.66
CA VAL A 61 -5.20 -11.34 14.95
C VAL A 61 -4.00 -11.95 15.68
N ALA A 62 -3.13 -11.14 16.32
CA ALA A 62 -2.04 -11.65 17.15
C ALA A 62 -2.56 -12.51 18.31
N GLY A 63 -3.69 -12.13 18.91
CA GLY A 63 -4.37 -12.92 19.95
C GLY A 63 -4.92 -14.27 19.48
N LEU A 64 -4.95 -14.53 18.17
CA LEU A 64 -5.37 -15.83 17.60
C LEU A 64 -4.21 -16.81 17.44
N ALA A 65 -2.96 -16.38 17.69
CA ALA A 65 -1.78 -17.23 17.54
C ALA A 65 -1.81 -18.45 18.46
N THR A 66 -1.45 -19.62 17.92
CA THR A 66 -1.37 -20.88 18.65
C THR A 66 -0.22 -21.72 18.14
N GLY A 67 0.06 -22.86 18.78
CA GLY A 67 0.99 -23.85 18.27
C GLY A 67 0.71 -24.31 16.84
N SER A 68 -0.55 -24.27 16.37
CA SER A 68 -0.96 -24.68 15.03
C SER A 68 -1.29 -23.52 14.07
N PHE A 69 -1.51 -22.29 14.57
CA PHE A 69 -1.81 -21.11 13.77
C PHE A 69 -0.78 -19.99 14.01
N SER A 70 -0.08 -19.59 12.96
CA SER A 70 1.04 -18.63 13.01
C SER A 70 0.75 -17.39 12.18
N PRO A 71 0.18 -16.32 12.75
CA PRO A 71 0.09 -15.04 12.07
C PRO A 71 1.46 -14.36 11.99
N THR A 72 1.68 -13.60 10.91
CA THR A 72 2.84 -12.72 10.71
C THR A 72 2.34 -11.40 10.12
N PHE A 73 2.78 -10.29 10.65
CA PHE A 73 2.28 -8.96 10.31
C PHE A 73 3.31 -8.19 9.49
N LEU A 74 2.89 -7.64 8.38
CA LEU A 74 3.75 -6.94 7.43
C LEU A 74 3.35 -5.47 7.37
N ARG A 75 4.09 -4.59 8.04
CA ARG A 75 3.91 -3.15 7.96
C ARG A 75 4.54 -2.63 6.68
N LEU A 76 3.74 -2.68 5.60
CA LEU A 76 4.19 -2.31 4.27
C LEU A 76 4.47 -0.81 4.18
N ALA A 77 5.60 -0.43 3.59
CA ALA A 77 5.88 0.93 3.13
C ALA A 77 4.87 1.36 2.05
N VAL A 78 4.89 2.63 1.64
CA VAL A 78 4.02 3.14 0.57
C VAL A 78 4.34 2.40 -0.73
N LEU A 79 3.34 1.75 -1.31
CA LEU A 79 3.52 0.99 -2.53
C LEU A 79 3.68 1.92 -3.74
N CYS A 80 4.53 1.50 -4.68
CA CYS A 80 4.69 2.12 -5.99
C CYS A 80 4.90 1.06 -7.08
N GLY A 81 4.91 1.50 -8.34
CA GLY A 81 5.23 0.67 -9.50
C GLY A 81 4.03 0.08 -10.21
N LEU A 82 4.35 -0.57 -11.33
CA LEU A 82 3.36 -1.18 -12.23
C LEU A 82 2.80 -2.47 -11.64
N SER A 83 1.49 -2.60 -11.71
CA SER A 83 0.77 -3.81 -11.34
C SER A 83 -0.39 -4.06 -12.30
N PRO A 84 -0.94 -5.29 -12.39
CA PRO A 84 -2.14 -5.57 -13.20
C PRO A 84 -3.33 -4.68 -12.83
N ARG A 85 -3.36 -4.17 -11.60
CA ARG A 85 -4.29 -3.14 -11.16
C ARG A 85 -3.51 -1.90 -10.74
N LEU A 86 -3.06 -1.16 -11.73
CA LEU A 86 -2.34 0.09 -11.51
C LEU A 86 -3.20 1.08 -10.70
N ARG A 87 -2.56 1.75 -9.74
CA ARG A 87 -3.18 2.77 -8.90
C ARG A 87 -2.45 4.09 -9.08
N LEU A 88 -3.13 5.06 -9.67
CA LEU A 88 -2.62 6.43 -9.84
C LEU A 88 -3.01 7.35 -8.67
N ASP A 89 -3.81 6.87 -7.70
CA ASP A 89 -4.05 7.55 -6.43
C ASP A 89 -2.89 7.43 -5.44
N LEU A 90 -1.91 6.53 -5.70
CA LEU A 90 -0.69 6.42 -4.90
C LEU A 90 0.30 7.52 -5.27
N MET A 91 0.86 8.17 -4.25
CA MET A 91 1.65 9.39 -4.36
C MET A 91 2.71 9.37 -5.47
N PHE A 92 3.61 8.37 -5.47
CA PHE A 92 4.69 8.31 -6.45
C PHE A 92 4.18 8.01 -7.86
N ASN A 93 3.27 7.03 -8.00
CA ASN A 93 2.66 6.70 -9.30
C ASN A 93 1.93 7.91 -9.90
N ARG A 94 1.21 8.68 -9.07
CA ARG A 94 0.52 9.90 -9.49
C ARG A 94 1.49 10.98 -9.97
N LEU A 95 2.60 11.18 -9.26
CA LEU A 95 3.61 12.18 -9.67
C LEU A 95 4.20 11.83 -11.03
N VAL A 96 4.56 10.55 -11.25
CA VAL A 96 5.09 10.11 -12.54
C VAL A 96 4.05 10.25 -13.65
N ALA A 97 2.79 9.90 -13.38
CA ALA A 97 1.70 10.05 -14.36
C ALA A 97 1.46 11.52 -14.75
N LEU A 98 1.41 12.44 -13.77
CA LEU A 98 1.25 13.89 -14.03
C LEU A 98 2.45 14.46 -14.79
N ALA A 99 3.66 14.04 -14.46
CA ALA A 99 4.86 14.44 -15.19
C ALA A 99 4.80 13.97 -16.65
N PHE A 100 4.39 12.73 -16.88
CA PHE A 100 4.28 12.14 -18.22
C PHE A 100 3.19 12.78 -19.07
N THR A 101 1.98 12.98 -18.50
CA THR A 101 0.82 13.41 -19.26
C THR A 101 0.67 14.94 -19.37
N GLU A 102 1.08 15.69 -18.34
CA GLU A 102 0.85 17.14 -18.25
C GLU A 102 2.16 17.96 -18.16
N HIS A 103 3.33 17.30 -18.08
CA HIS A 103 4.62 17.95 -17.79
C HIS A 103 4.58 18.79 -16.51
N ARG A 104 3.84 18.35 -15.50
CA ARG A 104 3.63 19.05 -14.22
C ARG A 104 3.90 18.16 -13.03
N LEU A 105 4.56 18.73 -12.04
CA LEU A 105 4.83 18.10 -10.73
C LEU A 105 4.11 18.89 -9.64
N ARG A 106 2.99 18.38 -9.15
CA ARG A 106 2.21 19.02 -8.09
C ARG A 106 2.50 18.37 -6.75
N LEU A 107 3.23 19.07 -5.91
CA LEU A 107 3.54 18.65 -4.54
C LEU A 107 3.00 19.65 -3.52
N PRO A 108 2.72 19.19 -2.27
CA PRO A 108 2.36 20.09 -1.17
C PRO A 108 3.48 21.11 -0.88
N VAL A 109 3.12 22.32 -0.52
CA VAL A 109 4.03 23.45 -0.22
C VAL A 109 5.11 23.10 0.81
N ARG A 110 4.81 22.21 1.78
CA ARG A 110 5.75 21.73 2.80
C ARG A 110 6.06 20.26 2.60
N GLY A 111 6.78 19.91 1.57
CA GLY A 111 7.15 18.53 1.28
C GLY A 111 8.15 17.88 2.28
N ASP A 112 8.18 18.30 3.54
CA ASP A 112 9.14 17.83 4.55
C ASP A 112 8.80 16.46 5.16
N ALA A 113 7.56 16.01 5.00
CA ALA A 113 7.13 14.73 5.55
C ALA A 113 7.92 13.57 4.94
N TRP A 114 8.40 12.68 5.79
CA TRP A 114 9.08 11.45 5.40
C TRP A 114 8.08 10.37 4.99
N ARG A 115 8.45 9.62 3.95
CA ARG A 115 7.75 8.41 3.50
C ARG A 115 8.75 7.34 3.10
N ALA A 116 8.48 6.13 3.54
CA ALA A 116 9.17 4.94 3.03
C ALA A 116 8.42 4.38 1.83
N PHE A 117 9.12 3.96 0.78
CA PHE A 117 8.52 3.40 -0.42
C PHE A 117 8.99 1.98 -0.67
N ILE A 118 8.14 1.20 -1.35
CA ILE A 118 8.46 -0.15 -1.81
C ILE A 118 7.75 -0.44 -3.13
N HIS A 119 8.46 -1.08 -4.03
CA HIS A 119 7.87 -1.54 -5.29
C HIS A 119 6.96 -2.75 -5.06
N VAL A 120 5.83 -2.81 -5.76
CA VAL A 120 4.84 -3.89 -5.59
C VAL A 120 5.41 -5.29 -5.86
N GLN A 121 6.37 -5.43 -6.80
CA GLN A 121 7.05 -6.69 -7.05
C GLN A 121 7.95 -7.12 -5.87
N ASP A 122 8.57 -6.17 -5.17
CA ASP A 122 9.33 -6.47 -3.96
C ASP A 122 8.42 -6.98 -2.84
N VAL A 123 7.20 -6.42 -2.72
CA VAL A 123 6.19 -6.95 -1.78
C VAL A 123 5.81 -8.39 -2.15
N ALA A 124 5.56 -8.66 -3.43
CA ALA A 124 5.22 -10.01 -3.89
C ALA A 124 6.36 -11.01 -3.61
N ARG A 125 7.62 -10.61 -3.85
CA ARG A 125 8.79 -11.44 -3.51
C ARG A 125 8.93 -11.66 -2.01
N ALA A 126 8.74 -10.61 -1.20
CA ALA A 126 8.77 -10.74 0.25
C ALA A 126 7.70 -11.70 0.76
N LEU A 127 6.46 -11.61 0.27
CA LEU A 127 5.39 -12.54 0.60
C LEU A 127 5.75 -13.99 0.22
N ALA A 128 6.28 -14.20 -0.99
CA ALA A 128 6.72 -15.52 -1.44
C ALA A 128 7.87 -16.08 -0.59
N ALA A 129 8.83 -15.25 -0.21
CA ALA A 129 9.94 -15.65 0.65
C ALA A 129 9.44 -16.02 2.06
N LEU A 130 8.57 -15.20 2.64
CA LEU A 130 7.95 -15.45 3.94
C LEU A 130 7.16 -16.76 3.98
N LEU A 131 6.47 -17.13 2.89
CA LEU A 131 5.72 -18.37 2.81
C LEU A 131 6.63 -19.61 2.73
N ARG A 132 7.87 -19.46 2.23
CA ARG A 132 8.86 -20.55 2.13
C ARG A 132 9.72 -20.71 3.38
N GLU A 133 9.79 -19.65 4.21
CA GLU A 133 10.63 -19.64 5.41
C GLU A 133 10.08 -20.59 6.48
N GLN A 134 10.96 -21.02 7.39
CA GLN A 134 10.55 -21.80 8.55
C GLN A 134 9.65 -20.98 9.48
N ARG A 135 8.78 -21.69 10.20
CA ARG A 135 7.79 -21.06 11.06
C ARG A 135 8.37 -20.31 12.28
N PRO A 136 9.37 -20.85 13.03
CA PRO A 136 9.76 -20.27 14.31
C PRO A 136 10.13 -18.80 14.25
N PRO A 137 10.95 -18.29 13.29
CA PRO A 137 11.33 -16.89 13.24
C PRO A 137 10.17 -15.96 12.83
N LEU A 138 9.06 -16.50 12.33
CA LEU A 138 7.92 -15.73 11.84
C LEU A 138 6.70 -15.73 12.76
N HIS A 139 6.67 -16.67 13.72
CA HIS A 139 5.50 -16.90 14.56
C HIS A 139 5.14 -15.66 15.38
N ASN A 140 3.97 -15.11 15.10
CA ASN A 140 3.42 -13.93 15.76
C ASN A 140 4.35 -12.71 15.73
N GLN A 141 5.13 -12.58 14.65
CA GLN A 141 6.09 -11.50 14.46
C GLN A 141 5.54 -10.39 13.57
N VAL A 142 6.03 -9.18 13.81
CA VAL A 142 5.84 -8.01 12.97
C VAL A 142 7.11 -7.74 12.21
N PHE A 143 6.99 -7.36 10.93
CA PHE A 143 8.10 -6.92 10.09
C PHE A 143 7.75 -5.62 9.37
N ASN A 144 8.65 -4.65 9.39
CA ASN A 144 8.65 -3.55 8.46
C ASN A 144 9.07 -4.06 7.08
N VAL A 145 8.21 -3.86 6.08
CA VAL A 145 8.47 -4.31 4.71
C VAL A 145 8.66 -3.10 3.81
N GLY A 146 9.92 -2.82 3.54
CA GLY A 146 10.42 -1.68 2.78
C GLY A 146 11.94 -1.77 2.67
N SER A 147 12.54 -0.68 2.26
CA SER A 147 13.99 -0.52 2.25
C SER A 147 14.38 0.68 3.10
N SER A 148 15.33 0.51 4.02
CA SER A 148 15.88 1.61 4.81
C SER A 148 16.51 2.70 3.91
N ALA A 149 16.93 2.36 2.68
CA ALA A 149 17.44 3.30 1.69
C ALA A 149 16.33 4.06 0.90
N ASN A 150 15.09 3.56 0.90
CA ASN A 150 13.96 4.18 0.20
C ASN A 150 13.07 5.04 1.12
N ASN A 151 13.67 5.65 2.14
CA ASN A 151 13.05 6.71 2.92
C ASN A 151 13.32 8.06 2.24
N HIS A 152 12.28 8.73 1.78
CA HIS A 152 12.39 10.01 1.07
C HIS A 152 11.48 11.05 1.71
N ARG A 153 11.91 12.30 1.70
CA ARG A 153 10.98 13.41 1.94
C ARG A 153 10.10 13.59 0.70
N VAL A 154 8.86 13.99 0.91
CA VAL A 154 7.92 14.18 -0.21
C VAL A 154 8.49 15.14 -1.27
N ARG A 155 9.20 16.19 -0.86
CA ARG A 155 9.86 17.12 -1.79
C ARG A 155 10.94 16.48 -2.66
N ASP A 156 11.63 15.44 -2.14
CA ASP A 156 12.71 14.78 -2.88
C ASP A 156 12.16 13.94 -4.05
N LEU A 157 10.88 13.57 -3.99
CA LEU A 157 10.20 12.87 -5.08
C LEU A 157 10.15 13.72 -6.35
N ALA A 158 9.98 15.05 -6.21
CA ALA A 158 10.03 15.96 -7.37
C ALA A 158 11.38 15.89 -8.08
N THR A 159 12.48 15.88 -7.31
CA THR A 159 13.83 15.77 -7.86
C THR A 159 14.05 14.44 -8.58
N ILE A 160 13.50 13.35 -8.06
CA ILE A 160 13.58 12.04 -8.72
C ILE A 160 12.79 12.06 -10.03
N VAL A 161 11.54 12.54 -10.00
CA VAL A 161 10.67 12.54 -11.19
C VAL A 161 11.14 13.55 -12.24
N SER A 162 11.64 14.74 -11.86
CA SER A 162 12.18 15.70 -12.82
C SER A 162 13.44 15.23 -13.55
N LYS A 163 14.21 14.32 -12.96
CA LYS A 163 15.32 13.65 -13.67
C LYS A 163 14.82 12.64 -14.70
N LEU A 164 13.66 12.03 -14.47
CA LEU A 164 13.03 11.06 -15.38
C LEU A 164 12.27 11.75 -16.51
N VAL A 165 11.65 12.90 -16.22
CA VAL A 165 10.90 13.73 -17.17
C VAL A 165 11.41 15.17 -17.07
N PRO A 166 12.52 15.53 -17.75
CA PRO A 166 13.21 16.83 -17.58
C PRO A 166 12.33 18.05 -17.90
N GLU A 167 11.35 17.91 -18.80
CA GLU A 167 10.45 19.00 -19.19
C GLU A 167 9.38 19.31 -18.13
N SER A 168 9.32 18.53 -17.05
CA SER A 168 8.31 18.71 -16.01
C SER A 168 8.55 19.99 -15.20
N ARG A 169 7.51 20.82 -15.10
CA ARG A 169 7.52 22.05 -14.30
C ARG A 169 6.97 21.78 -12.91
N PHE A 170 7.70 22.25 -11.90
CA PHE A 170 7.23 22.16 -10.53
C PHE A 170 6.14 23.22 -10.26
N GLU A 171 4.99 22.77 -9.80
CA GLU A 171 3.89 23.60 -9.34
C GLU A 171 3.65 23.34 -7.84
N GLN A 172 3.67 24.40 -7.04
CA GLN A 172 3.27 24.31 -5.65
C GLN A 172 1.75 24.11 -5.59
N ASN A 173 1.32 23.01 -4.98
CA ASN A 173 -0.10 22.80 -4.71
C ASN A 173 -0.44 23.47 -3.37
N PRO A 174 -1.25 24.55 -3.35
CA PRO A 174 -1.66 25.19 -2.11
C PRO A 174 -2.63 24.32 -1.28
N VAL A 175 -3.15 23.23 -1.83
CA VAL A 175 -4.05 22.31 -1.13
C VAL A 175 -3.30 21.54 -0.06
N THR A 176 -3.55 21.93 1.09
CA THR A 176 -2.89 21.77 2.36
C THR A 176 -3.44 20.66 3.24
N GLU A 177 -4.04 19.64 2.74
CA GLU A 177 -4.17 18.44 3.54
C GLU A 177 -2.91 17.60 3.43
N LEU A 178 -1.85 18.11 4.05
CA LEU A 178 -0.75 17.27 4.49
C LEU A 178 -1.36 16.19 5.39
N ARG A 179 -1.45 14.97 4.86
CA ARG A 179 -1.58 13.83 5.75
C ARG A 179 -0.53 14.02 6.83
N ARG A 180 -0.97 14.12 8.09
CA ARG A 180 -0.09 14.40 9.25
C ARG A 180 0.96 13.30 9.48
N GLU A 181 0.94 12.27 8.66
CA GLU A 181 1.88 11.15 8.73
C GLU A 181 3.26 11.59 8.25
N SER A 182 4.27 11.27 9.02
CA SER A 182 5.68 11.45 8.69
C SER A 182 6.49 10.39 9.41
N TYR A 183 7.07 9.44 8.69
CA TYR A 183 7.86 8.36 9.28
C TYR A 183 8.93 7.86 8.33
N ARG A 184 10.03 7.43 8.90
CA ARG A 184 11.10 6.65 8.25
C ARG A 184 11.02 5.23 8.77
N LEU A 185 11.34 4.24 7.95
CA LEU A 185 11.38 2.84 8.35
C LEU A 185 12.82 2.33 8.45
N ASN A 186 13.09 1.64 9.55
CA ASN A 186 14.18 0.68 9.66
C ASN A 186 13.61 -0.70 9.30
N CYS A 187 14.16 -1.32 8.26
CA CYS A 187 13.73 -2.63 7.76
C CYS A 187 14.79 -3.73 8.00
N ASP A 188 15.74 -3.50 8.87
CA ASP A 188 16.88 -4.40 9.11
C ASP A 188 16.47 -5.74 9.70
N LYS A 189 15.37 -5.78 10.48
CA LYS A 189 14.82 -7.02 11.00
C LYS A 189 14.45 -7.99 9.89
N LEU A 190 13.71 -7.50 8.87
CA LEU A 190 13.35 -8.31 7.71
C LEU A 190 14.60 -8.79 6.96
N ALA A 191 15.54 -7.89 6.70
CA ALA A 191 16.77 -8.20 5.97
C ALA A 191 17.62 -9.28 6.67
N ARG A 192 17.72 -9.21 8.00
CA ARG A 192 18.45 -10.23 8.79
C ARG A 192 17.71 -11.55 8.88
N THR A 193 16.38 -11.52 9.01
CA THR A 193 15.59 -12.74 9.22
C THR A 193 15.33 -13.46 7.90
N ILE A 194 15.11 -12.71 6.82
CA ILE A 194 14.74 -13.26 5.49
C ILE A 194 15.48 -12.49 4.40
N PRO A 195 16.76 -12.77 4.15
CA PRO A 195 17.56 -12.08 3.14
C PRO A 195 16.91 -12.08 1.73
N ALA A 196 16.18 -13.14 1.39
CA ALA A 196 15.46 -13.26 0.11
C ALA A 196 14.29 -12.24 -0.04
N ALA A 197 13.85 -11.63 1.06
CA ALA A 197 12.77 -10.62 1.05
C ALA A 197 13.29 -9.18 0.90
N VAL A 198 14.62 -8.97 0.84
CA VAL A 198 15.21 -7.64 0.71
C VAL A 198 14.79 -6.99 -0.61
N PRO A 199 14.22 -5.75 -0.58
CA PRO A 199 13.81 -5.04 -1.77
C PRO A 199 14.98 -4.77 -2.74
N GLN A 200 14.69 -4.84 -4.05
CA GLN A 200 15.68 -4.65 -5.12
C GLN A 200 15.39 -3.42 -5.99
N TRP A 201 14.21 -2.82 -5.85
CA TRP A 201 13.80 -1.67 -6.63
C TRP A 201 14.14 -0.36 -5.93
N THR A 202 14.70 0.57 -6.69
CA THR A 202 14.80 1.99 -6.31
C THR A 202 13.58 2.74 -6.84
N LEU A 203 13.30 3.94 -6.29
CA LEU A 203 12.24 4.79 -6.83
C LEU A 203 12.52 5.25 -8.25
N ALA A 204 13.77 5.53 -8.60
CA ALA A 204 14.14 5.89 -9.98
C ALA A 204 13.76 4.78 -10.96
N ARG A 205 14.18 3.55 -10.70
CA ARG A 205 13.81 2.38 -11.52
C ARG A 205 12.30 2.13 -11.55
N CYS A 206 11.61 2.38 -10.44
CA CYS A 206 10.15 2.31 -10.40
C CYS A 206 9.52 3.34 -11.33
N GLY A 207 10.05 4.57 -11.37
CA GLY A 207 9.58 5.61 -12.28
C GLY A 207 9.85 5.29 -13.75
N GLU A 208 11.03 4.76 -14.08
CA GLU A 208 11.36 4.29 -15.43
C GLU A 208 10.36 3.25 -15.93
N GLN A 209 10.08 2.22 -15.11
CA GLN A 209 9.08 1.20 -15.45
C GLN A 209 7.68 1.79 -15.68
N LEU A 210 7.27 2.76 -14.87
CA LEU A 210 5.98 3.41 -15.04
C LEU A 210 5.93 4.21 -16.35
N LEU A 211 7.00 4.95 -16.68
CA LEU A 211 7.07 5.71 -17.93
C LEU A 211 7.01 4.81 -19.15
N GLU A 212 7.76 3.70 -19.18
CA GLU A 212 7.71 2.69 -20.24
C GLU A 212 6.27 2.15 -20.41
N ALA A 213 5.58 1.86 -19.31
CA ALA A 213 4.21 1.36 -19.35
C ALA A 213 3.21 2.42 -19.82
N PHE A 214 3.41 3.69 -19.45
CA PHE A 214 2.56 4.80 -19.87
C PHE A 214 2.73 5.10 -21.36
N ASP A 215 3.96 5.06 -21.86
CA ASP A 215 4.26 5.22 -23.28
C ASP A 215 3.64 4.07 -24.09
N ALA A 216 3.89 2.82 -23.70
CA ALA A 216 3.35 1.63 -24.36
C ALA A 216 1.81 1.58 -24.38
N SER A 217 1.14 2.18 -23.36
CA SER A 217 -0.32 2.28 -23.29
C SER A 217 -0.90 3.57 -23.87
N ALA A 218 -0.05 4.48 -24.39
CA ALA A 218 -0.42 5.82 -24.81
C ALA A 218 -1.32 6.54 -23.78
N LEU A 219 -0.86 6.55 -22.50
CA LEU A 219 -1.62 7.13 -21.41
C LEU A 219 -1.85 8.63 -21.64
N THR A 220 -3.12 9.05 -21.74
CA THR A 220 -3.51 10.46 -21.86
C THR A 220 -3.90 11.05 -20.51
N VAL A 221 -4.05 12.38 -20.45
CA VAL A 221 -4.58 13.11 -19.28
C VAL A 221 -5.95 12.57 -18.89
N GLU A 222 -6.85 12.40 -19.87
CA GLU A 222 -8.20 11.91 -19.66
C GLU A 222 -8.22 10.48 -19.13
N GLU A 223 -7.34 9.62 -19.67
CA GLU A 223 -7.20 8.24 -19.18
C GLU A 223 -6.66 8.19 -17.75
N ALA A 224 -5.63 8.99 -17.44
CA ALA A 224 -5.04 9.06 -16.11
C ALA A 224 -6.02 9.59 -15.05
N ALA A 225 -6.98 10.42 -15.45
CA ALA A 225 -8.03 10.96 -14.60
C ALA A 225 -9.21 9.99 -14.37
N ARG A 226 -9.28 8.86 -15.11
CA ARG A 226 -10.38 7.90 -14.96
C ARG A 226 -10.38 7.24 -13.59
N SER A 227 -11.58 7.04 -13.08
CA SER A 227 -11.82 6.42 -11.76
C SER A 227 -11.23 5.01 -11.63
N ARG A 228 -11.04 4.28 -12.72
CA ARG A 228 -10.44 2.94 -12.71
C ARG A 228 -9.06 2.86 -12.04
N TYR A 229 -8.33 3.98 -12.01
CA TYR A 229 -7.03 4.10 -11.35
C TYR A 229 -7.12 4.59 -9.90
N ASP A 230 -8.31 5.02 -9.46
CA ASP A 230 -8.63 5.41 -8.09
C ASP A 230 -9.84 4.63 -7.59
N ARG A 231 -9.59 3.69 -6.67
CA ARG A 231 -10.66 2.81 -6.16
C ARG A 231 -11.79 3.58 -5.49
N VAL A 232 -11.51 4.67 -4.80
CA VAL A 232 -12.54 5.43 -4.08
C VAL A 232 -13.40 6.20 -5.08
N ALA A 233 -12.76 6.84 -6.06
CA ALA A 233 -13.46 7.51 -7.14
C ALA A 233 -14.32 6.53 -7.95
N GLU A 234 -13.78 5.34 -8.28
CA GLU A 234 -14.54 4.29 -8.98
C GLU A 234 -15.78 3.86 -8.23
N LEU A 235 -15.65 3.55 -6.93
CA LEU A 235 -16.79 3.18 -6.11
C LEU A 235 -17.81 4.31 -5.98
N ALA A 236 -17.38 5.57 -5.86
CA ALA A 236 -18.26 6.72 -5.83
C ALA A 236 -19.05 6.87 -7.14
N THR A 237 -18.40 6.70 -8.29
CA THR A 237 -19.03 6.69 -9.60
C THR A 237 -20.07 5.57 -9.70
N MET A 238 -19.72 4.34 -9.32
CA MET A 238 -20.65 3.19 -9.34
C MET A 238 -21.87 3.39 -8.45
N VAL A 239 -21.73 4.10 -7.33
CA VAL A 239 -22.86 4.47 -6.46
C VAL A 239 -23.71 5.56 -7.10
N ALA A 240 -23.09 6.59 -7.70
CA ALA A 240 -23.80 7.67 -8.39
C ALA A 240 -24.61 7.13 -9.58
N ASP A 241 -24.02 6.19 -10.35
CA ASP A 241 -24.63 5.51 -11.48
C ASP A 241 -25.66 4.41 -11.09
N LYS A 242 -25.91 4.25 -9.79
CA LYS A 242 -26.81 3.23 -9.23
C LYS A 242 -26.44 1.78 -9.57
N VAL A 243 -25.20 1.52 -9.98
CA VAL A 243 -24.64 0.16 -10.14
C VAL A 243 -24.44 -0.49 -8.77
N LEU A 244 -24.06 0.33 -7.79
CA LEU A 244 -23.99 -0.06 -6.38
C LEU A 244 -24.95 0.81 -5.54
N SER A 245 -25.48 0.22 -4.48
CA SER A 245 -26.17 0.94 -3.41
C SER A 245 -25.16 1.66 -2.50
N ALA A 246 -25.64 2.53 -1.61
CA ALA A 246 -24.81 3.26 -0.65
C ALA A 246 -24.01 2.33 0.31
N ASP A 247 -24.49 1.11 0.54
CA ASP A 247 -23.80 0.07 1.30
C ASP A 247 -22.89 -0.82 0.43
N LEU A 248 -22.61 -0.38 -0.82
CA LEU A 248 -21.71 -1.02 -1.80
C LEU A 248 -22.15 -2.42 -2.24
N ARG A 249 -23.45 -2.68 -2.26
CA ARG A 249 -24.03 -3.89 -2.85
C ARG A 249 -24.54 -3.61 -4.26
N ARG A 250 -24.51 -4.60 -5.12
CA ARG A 250 -25.07 -4.45 -6.48
C ARG A 250 -26.57 -4.11 -6.40
N SER A 251 -26.98 -3.09 -7.12
CA SER A 251 -28.35 -2.60 -7.19
C SER A 251 -29.24 -3.42 -8.15
N GLY A 252 -28.97 -4.69 -8.32
CA GLY A 252 -29.81 -5.63 -9.08
C GLY A 252 -29.73 -6.95 -8.33
N GLY A 253 -30.86 -7.38 -7.78
CA GLY A 253 -30.97 -8.65 -7.07
C GLY A 253 -30.38 -9.77 -7.92
N LEU A 254 -29.66 -10.67 -7.28
CA LEU A 254 -29.53 -12.04 -7.79
C LEU A 254 -30.97 -12.49 -8.03
N SER A 255 -31.39 -12.56 -9.30
CA SER A 255 -32.55 -13.38 -9.64
C SER A 255 -32.23 -14.76 -9.08
N GLU A 256 -32.95 -15.17 -8.05
CA GLU A 256 -32.98 -16.54 -7.62
C GLU A 256 -33.30 -17.38 -8.86
N GLY A 257 -32.27 -18.07 -9.38
CA GLY A 257 -32.50 -19.09 -10.37
C GLY A 257 -33.45 -20.12 -9.78
N PRO A 258 -34.41 -20.64 -10.54
CA PRO A 258 -35.36 -21.61 -10.03
C PRO A 258 -34.59 -22.87 -9.64
N HIS A 259 -34.43 -23.12 -8.37
CA HIS A 259 -34.17 -24.48 -7.88
C HIS A 259 -35.41 -25.29 -8.20
N GLY A 260 -35.35 -25.94 -9.38
CA GLY A 260 -36.31 -26.93 -9.78
C GLY A 260 -36.36 -28.04 -8.75
N ALA A 261 -37.53 -28.23 -8.21
CA ALA A 261 -37.91 -29.44 -7.55
C ALA A 261 -37.78 -30.63 -8.54
N THR A 262 -37.05 -31.63 -8.17
CA THR A 262 -37.43 -33.05 -8.21
C THR A 262 -36.34 -33.86 -7.53
#